data_f71e8c8fb9963469f6a2fee5566c1fed
#
_entry.id   f71e8c8fb9963469f6a2fee5566c1fed
#
_cell.length_a   1.000
_cell.length_b   1.000
_cell.length_c   1.000
_cell.angle_alpha   90.00
_cell.angle_beta   90.00
_cell.angle_gamma   90.00
#
_symmetry.space_group_name_H-M   'P 1'
#
loop_
_entity.id
_entity.type
_entity.pdbx_description
1 polymer ?
#
loop_
_entity_poly.entity_id
_entity_poly.type
_entity_poly.pdbx_seq_one_letter_code
_entity_poly.pdbx_strand_id
1 'polypeptide(L)'
;MPGPVYIADPEDAVLAAELDGLTALFHRPSGMTHILAPPAPQILEALAGEPGDAEAVLRRIGERFEIEAEDKAAAIAARLAELEAAGLVRRA
;
A
#
# COMPACT_ATOMS: atom_id res chain seq x y z
N MET A 1 21.48 -2.08 -1.30
CA MET A 1 20.98 -1.56 -0.01
C MET A 1 19.48 -1.69 0.05
N PRO A 2 18.96 -2.18 1.15
CA PRO A 2 17.51 -2.20 1.29
C PRO A 2 16.96 -0.79 1.37
N GLY A 3 15.79 -0.58 0.78
CA GLY A 3 15.11 0.69 0.85
C GLY A 3 14.47 0.93 2.22
N PRO A 4 13.76 2.04 2.38
CA PRO A 4 13.07 2.32 3.64
C PRO A 4 12.02 1.24 3.94
N VAL A 5 11.88 0.94 5.22
CA VAL A 5 10.84 0.04 5.72
C VAL A 5 9.61 0.86 6.06
N TYR A 6 8.45 0.41 5.63
CA TYR A 6 7.19 1.11 5.82
C TYR A 6 6.27 0.32 6.74
N ILE A 7 5.41 1.06 7.43
CA ILE A 7 4.38 0.51 8.32
C ILE A 7 3.04 1.09 7.87
N ALA A 8 2.04 0.22 7.75
CA ALA A 8 0.65 0.64 7.57
C ALA A 8 -0.12 0.37 8.85
N ASP A 9 -1.25 1.07 9.03
CA ASP A 9 -2.14 0.78 10.14
C ASP A 9 -2.76 -0.61 9.97
N PRO A 10 -3.18 -1.27 11.07
CA PRO A 10 -3.81 -2.59 10.98
C PRO A 10 -5.12 -2.54 10.22
N GLU A 11 -5.59 -3.69 9.74
CA GLU A 11 -6.79 -3.80 8.92
C GLU A 11 -8.03 -3.17 9.53
N ASP A 12 -8.17 -3.25 10.84
CA ASP A 12 -9.34 -2.68 11.53
C ASP A 12 -9.29 -1.15 11.62
N ALA A 13 -8.19 -0.52 11.26
CA ALA A 13 -8.09 0.94 11.20
C ALA A 13 -8.70 1.52 9.93
N VAL A 14 -9.08 0.69 8.97
CA VAL A 14 -9.62 1.15 7.70
C VAL A 14 -10.90 0.40 7.34
N LEU A 15 -11.75 1.08 6.56
CA LEU A 15 -12.90 0.45 5.89
C LEU A 15 -12.70 0.64 4.40
N ALA A 16 -12.80 -0.44 3.65
CA ALA A 16 -12.59 -0.40 2.20
C ALA A 16 -13.80 -0.93 1.45
N ALA A 17 -14.15 -0.28 0.34
CA ALA A 17 -15.21 -0.72 -0.55
C ALA A 17 -14.71 -0.61 -1.99
N GLU A 18 -14.94 -1.63 -2.78
CA GLU A 18 -14.57 -1.62 -4.20
C GLU A 18 -15.64 -0.98 -5.04
N LEU A 19 -15.21 -0.09 -5.95
CA LEU A 19 -16.08 0.64 -6.87
C LEU A 19 -15.42 0.69 -8.24
N ASP A 20 -15.90 -0.10 -9.18
CA ASP A 20 -15.43 -0.09 -10.58
C ASP A 20 -13.89 -0.19 -10.71
N GLY A 21 -13.29 -1.13 -10.01
CA GLY A 21 -11.84 -1.34 -10.07
C GLY A 21 -11.03 -0.40 -9.19
N LEU A 22 -11.68 0.56 -8.53
CA LEU A 22 -11.05 1.43 -7.55
C LEU A 22 -11.48 1.00 -6.15
N THR A 23 -10.73 1.43 -5.15
CA THR A 23 -11.07 1.19 -3.75
C THR A 23 -11.30 2.51 -3.05
N ALA A 24 -12.48 2.68 -2.47
CA ALA A 24 -12.74 3.78 -1.55
C ALA A 24 -12.34 3.31 -0.16
N LEU A 25 -11.35 3.97 0.43
CA LEU A 25 -10.79 3.58 1.72
C LEU A 25 -10.99 4.69 2.73
N PHE A 26 -11.76 4.39 3.77
CA PHE A 26 -11.91 5.29 4.90
C PHE A 26 -10.84 4.97 5.94
N HIS A 27 -9.98 5.94 6.22
CA HIS A 27 -8.89 5.82 7.18
C HIS A 27 -9.35 6.38 8.53
N ARG A 28 -9.64 5.50 9.48
CA ARG A 28 -10.20 5.89 10.78
C ARG A 28 -9.31 6.86 11.56
N PRO A 29 -7.98 6.66 11.62
CA PRO A 29 -7.12 7.57 12.39
C PRO A 29 -7.18 9.02 11.93
N SER A 30 -7.30 9.27 10.63
CA SER A 30 -7.37 10.63 10.08
C SER A 30 -8.79 11.11 9.82
N GLY A 31 -9.74 10.18 9.74
CA GLY A 31 -11.12 10.50 9.35
C GLY A 31 -11.28 10.83 7.87
N MET A 32 -10.28 10.55 7.05
CA MET A 32 -10.31 10.87 5.62
C MET A 32 -10.63 9.67 4.76
N THR A 33 -11.28 9.92 3.63
CA THR A 33 -11.55 8.90 2.63
C THR A 33 -10.63 9.11 1.44
N HIS A 34 -10.03 8.02 0.98
CA HIS A 34 -9.13 8.02 -0.17
C HIS A 34 -9.70 7.13 -1.27
N ILE A 35 -9.53 7.53 -2.52
CA ILE A 35 -9.88 6.70 -3.66
C ILE A 35 -8.56 6.16 -4.23
N LEU A 36 -8.38 4.86 -4.18
CA LEU A 36 -7.12 4.21 -4.52
C LEU A 36 -7.29 3.29 -5.72
N ALA A 37 -6.34 3.36 -6.64
CA ALA A 37 -6.24 2.44 -7.77
C ALA A 37 -5.18 1.38 -7.46
N PRO A 38 -5.30 0.17 -8.05
CA PRO A 38 -4.24 -0.83 -7.92
C PRO A 38 -2.88 -0.27 -8.38
N PRO A 39 -1.78 -0.62 -7.75
CA PRO A 39 -1.63 -1.61 -6.68
C PRO A 39 -1.72 -1.03 -5.25
N ALA A 40 -2.19 0.20 -5.06
CA ALA A 40 -2.20 0.83 -3.74
C ALA A 40 -2.97 0.04 -2.67
N PRO A 41 -4.20 -0.45 -2.94
CA PRO A 41 -4.90 -1.26 -1.92
C PRO A 41 -4.13 -2.53 -1.56
N GLN A 42 -3.52 -3.18 -2.55
CA GLN A 42 -2.75 -4.40 -2.34
C GLN A 42 -1.49 -4.14 -1.50
N ILE A 43 -0.87 -2.98 -1.70
CA ILE A 43 0.29 -2.58 -0.90
C ILE A 43 -0.10 -2.42 0.56
N LEU A 44 -1.22 -1.76 0.82
CA LEU A 44 -1.71 -1.58 2.19
C LEU A 44 -2.03 -2.90 2.86
N GLU A 45 -2.66 -3.83 2.14
CA GLU A 45 -2.90 -5.18 2.67
C GLU A 45 -1.59 -5.89 3.00
N ALA A 46 -0.60 -5.78 2.13
CA ALA A 46 0.70 -6.44 2.32
C ALA A 46 1.44 -5.91 3.55
N LEU A 47 1.18 -4.66 3.92
CA LEU A 47 1.81 -4.03 5.08
C LEU A 47 0.97 -4.11 6.36
N ALA A 48 -0.30 -4.49 6.25
CA ALA A 48 -1.16 -4.57 7.42
C ALA A 48 -0.63 -5.59 8.42
N GLY A 49 -0.18 -5.11 9.58
CA GLY A 49 0.35 -5.96 10.63
C GLY A 49 1.79 -6.44 10.43
N GLU A 50 2.43 -6.13 9.31
CA GLU A 50 3.80 -6.56 9.05
C GLU A 50 4.58 -5.50 8.27
N PRO A 51 5.54 -4.81 8.90
CA PRO A 51 6.36 -3.83 8.21
C PRO A 51 7.15 -4.46 7.06
N GLY A 52 7.48 -3.66 6.05
CA GLY A 52 8.29 -4.13 4.94
C GLY A 52 8.79 -3.01 4.06
N ASP A 53 9.85 -3.29 3.31
CA ASP A 53 10.36 -2.40 2.28
C ASP A 53 9.67 -2.72 0.95
N ALA A 54 10.04 -1.99 -0.11
CA ALA A 54 9.43 -2.18 -1.43
C ALA A 54 9.59 -3.61 -1.95
N GLU A 55 10.73 -4.23 -1.72
CA GLU A 55 10.98 -5.60 -2.17
C GLU A 55 10.11 -6.60 -1.41
N ALA A 56 9.97 -6.41 -0.09
CA ALA A 56 9.12 -7.28 0.71
C ALA A 56 7.66 -7.16 0.27
N VAL A 57 7.18 -5.94 0.04
CA VAL A 57 5.83 -5.70 -0.45
C VAL A 57 5.64 -6.36 -1.82
N LEU A 58 6.57 -6.16 -2.74
CA LEU A 58 6.50 -6.77 -4.07
C LEU A 58 6.39 -8.28 -3.97
N ARG A 59 7.18 -8.91 -3.12
CA ARG A 59 7.14 -10.35 -2.92
C ARG A 59 5.78 -10.81 -2.37
N ARG A 60 5.24 -10.07 -1.41
CA ARG A 60 3.96 -10.41 -0.77
C ARG A 60 2.79 -10.30 -1.72
N ILE A 61 2.77 -9.28 -2.57
CA ILE A 61 1.65 -9.08 -3.51
C ILE A 61 1.84 -9.82 -4.82
N GLY A 62 3.09 -10.16 -5.19
CA GLY A 62 3.40 -10.80 -6.47
C GLY A 62 2.80 -12.18 -6.65
N GLU A 63 2.38 -12.82 -5.56
CA GLU A 63 1.70 -14.12 -5.61
C GLU A 63 0.25 -14.01 -6.07
N ARG A 64 -0.36 -12.83 -5.93
CA ARG A 64 -1.79 -12.61 -6.19
C ARG A 64 -2.08 -11.49 -7.18
N PHE A 65 -1.09 -10.68 -7.47
CA PHE A 65 -1.28 -9.49 -8.29
C PHE A 65 -0.08 -9.29 -9.18
N GLU A 66 -0.31 -9.19 -10.47
CA GLU A 66 0.75 -8.95 -11.44
C GLU A 66 0.95 -7.45 -11.63
N ILE A 67 2.19 -7.02 -11.52
CA ILE A 67 2.55 -5.62 -11.71
C ILE A 67 3.22 -5.48 -13.07
N GLU A 68 2.61 -4.67 -13.94
CA GLU A 68 3.15 -4.40 -15.25
C GLU A 68 4.07 -3.19 -15.19
N ALA A 69 5.36 -3.46 -15.05
CA ALA A 69 6.40 -2.45 -15.03
C ALA A 69 7.75 -3.11 -15.30
N GLU A 70 8.66 -2.39 -15.94
CA GLU A 70 10.01 -2.90 -16.19
C GLU A 70 10.77 -3.11 -14.88
N ASP A 71 10.70 -2.13 -13.98
CA ASP A 71 11.27 -2.26 -12.65
C ASP A 71 10.14 -2.27 -11.64
N LYS A 72 9.72 -3.48 -11.25
CA LYS A 72 8.60 -3.66 -10.34
C LYS A 72 8.87 -3.09 -8.95
N ALA A 73 10.10 -3.25 -8.46
CA ALA A 73 10.46 -2.71 -7.15
C ALA A 73 10.42 -1.18 -7.15
N ALA A 74 10.89 -0.54 -8.22
CA ALA A 74 10.82 0.92 -8.33
C ALA A 74 9.38 1.40 -8.42
N ALA A 75 8.51 0.67 -9.13
CA ALA A 75 7.09 1.01 -9.21
C ALA A 75 6.42 0.95 -7.84
N ILE A 76 6.72 -0.09 -7.07
CA ILE A 76 6.20 -0.22 -5.70
C ILE A 76 6.75 0.90 -4.81
N ALA A 77 8.05 1.21 -4.92
CA ALA A 77 8.66 2.29 -4.14
C ALA A 77 7.98 3.64 -4.42
N ALA A 78 7.66 3.91 -5.68
CA ALA A 78 6.94 5.13 -6.05
C ALA A 78 5.54 5.18 -5.43
N ARG A 79 4.83 4.07 -5.43
CA ARG A 79 3.50 4.01 -4.80
C ARG A 79 3.60 4.17 -3.28
N LEU A 80 4.61 3.58 -2.65
CA LEU A 80 4.83 3.75 -1.22
C LEU A 80 5.09 5.21 -0.84
N ALA A 81 5.84 5.93 -1.66
CA ALA A 81 6.08 7.35 -1.44
C ALA A 81 4.78 8.16 -1.52
N GLU A 82 3.91 7.82 -2.46
CA GLU A 82 2.60 8.46 -2.58
C GLU A 82 1.71 8.17 -1.38
N LEU A 83 1.70 6.92 -0.92
CA LEU A 83 0.92 6.53 0.25
C LEU A 83 1.46 7.19 1.52
N GLU A 84 2.76 7.35 1.62
CA GLU A 84 3.38 8.08 2.73
C GLU A 84 2.92 9.54 2.72
N ALA A 85 2.95 10.18 1.57
CA ALA A 85 2.50 11.57 1.44
C ALA A 85 1.01 11.72 1.79
N ALA A 86 0.22 10.70 1.53
CA ALA A 86 -1.21 10.69 1.87
C ALA A 86 -1.47 10.33 3.34
N GLY A 87 -0.45 9.94 4.10
CA GLY A 87 -0.60 9.58 5.50
C GLY A 87 -1.09 8.16 5.74
N LEU A 88 -1.13 7.32 4.71
CA LEU A 88 -1.61 5.95 4.83
C LEU A 88 -0.54 4.95 5.22
N VAL A 89 0.73 5.29 5.00
CA VAL A 89 1.87 4.53 5.50
C VAL A 89 2.87 5.51 6.10
N ARG A 90 3.75 5.00 6.94
CA ARG A 90 4.85 5.78 7.52
C ARG A 90 6.10 4.93 7.55
N ARG A 91 7.25 5.58 7.65
CA ARG A 91 8.52 4.86 7.78
C ARG A 91 8.70 4.34 9.19
N ALA A 92 9.24 3.14 9.26
CA ALA A 92 9.54 2.51 10.54
C ALA A 92 10.69 3.22 11.25
#